data_3c9a9ade1fb470787c5f480c84f40718
#
_entry.id   3c9a9ade1fb470787c5f480c84f40718
#
_cell.length_a   1.000
_cell.length_b   1.000
_cell.length_c   1.000
_cell.angle_alpha   90.00
_cell.angle_beta   90.00
_cell.angle_gamma   90.00
#
_symmetry.space_group_name_H-M   'P 1'
#
loop_
_entity.id
_entity.type
_entity.pdbx_description
1 polymer ?
#
loop_
_entity_poly.entity_id
_entity_poly.type
_entity_poly.pdbx_seq_one_letter_code
_entity_poly.pdbx_strand_id
1 'polypeptide(L)'
;MICRLFRVADLRFLTLVATLLTVGACGGEAAKYAGSWSRDLTGEGAVQMSLASNGGMELMLPSPRWPDSVDMKGRANFKGDTLIFKADTASSRCQTADARYIISRTDDELHIAGVGMDSCGGRRAALVGTWTKS
;
A
#
# COMPACT_ATOMS: atom_id res chain seq x y z
N MET A 1 5.97 14.28 -10.10
CA MET A 1 4.88 14.78 -10.96
C MET A 1 4.39 16.09 -10.37
N ILE A 2 4.60 17.18 -11.06
CA ILE A 2 4.29 18.54 -10.61
C ILE A 2 2.85 18.84 -11.02
N CYS A 3 1.93 18.98 -10.06
CA CYS A 3 0.62 19.53 -10.32
C CYS A 3 0.79 21.00 -10.74
N ARG A 4 0.65 21.29 -12.03
CA ARG A 4 0.64 22.67 -12.52
C ARG A 4 -0.68 23.35 -12.16
N LEU A 5 -0.58 24.36 -11.32
CA LEU A 5 -1.64 25.35 -11.12
C LEU A 5 -1.84 26.13 -12.43
N PHE A 6 -2.99 25.99 -13.04
CA PHE A 6 -3.44 26.93 -14.06
C PHE A 6 -4.03 28.16 -13.35
N ARG A 7 -3.30 29.27 -13.45
CA ARG A 7 -3.85 30.61 -13.20
C ARG A 7 -4.56 31.05 -14.48
N VAL A 8 -5.85 31.25 -14.40
CA VAL A 8 -6.57 32.06 -15.39
C VAL A 8 -7.00 33.33 -14.67
N ALA A 9 -6.32 34.40 -15.00
CA ALA A 9 -6.83 35.74 -14.77
C ALA A 9 -7.56 36.16 -16.03
N ASP A 10 -8.87 36.40 -15.98
CA ASP A 10 -9.42 37.63 -16.54
C ASP A 10 -10.88 37.87 -16.10
N LEU A 11 -11.17 39.09 -16.05
CA LEU A 11 -12.14 39.90 -15.32
C LEU A 11 -13.45 40.01 -16.09
N ARG A 12 -14.56 40.13 -15.34
CA ARG A 12 -15.88 40.63 -15.73
C ARG A 12 -16.85 39.65 -16.36
N PHE A 13 -17.70 39.05 -15.54
CA PHE A 13 -19.15 39.18 -15.62
C PHE A 13 -19.79 38.49 -14.40
N LEU A 14 -20.63 39.21 -13.69
CA LEU A 14 -21.44 38.76 -12.58
C LEU A 14 -22.43 37.70 -13.06
N THR A 15 -22.17 36.44 -12.76
CA THR A 15 -23.20 35.41 -12.70
C THR A 15 -22.77 34.44 -11.61
N LEU A 16 -23.64 34.29 -10.64
CA LEU A 16 -23.51 33.41 -9.49
C LEU A 16 -23.52 31.95 -9.99
N VAL A 17 -22.35 31.44 -10.35
CA VAL A 17 -22.16 30.02 -10.62
C VAL A 17 -21.45 29.46 -9.40
N ALA A 18 -22.19 28.64 -8.66
CA ALA A 18 -21.63 27.82 -7.61
C ALA A 18 -20.57 26.90 -8.23
N THR A 19 -19.32 27.32 -8.15
CA THR A 19 -18.18 26.50 -8.53
C THR A 19 -18.06 25.41 -7.49
N LEU A 20 -18.60 24.23 -7.79
CA LEU A 20 -18.20 23.01 -7.11
C LEU A 20 -16.69 22.88 -7.32
N LEU A 21 -15.93 23.24 -6.31
CA LEU A 21 -14.53 22.88 -6.20
C LEU A 21 -14.49 21.35 -6.05
N THR A 22 -14.42 20.66 -7.16
CA THR A 22 -13.97 19.28 -7.16
C THR A 22 -12.51 19.33 -6.74
N VAL A 23 -12.28 19.14 -5.45
CA VAL A 23 -10.96 18.82 -4.93
C VAL A 23 -10.60 17.49 -5.58
N GLY A 24 -9.91 17.55 -6.71
CA GLY A 24 -9.35 16.39 -7.36
C GLY A 24 -8.43 15.71 -6.35
N ALA A 25 -8.89 14.61 -5.78
CA ALA A 25 -8.06 13.76 -4.95
C ALA A 25 -6.92 13.25 -5.84
N CYS A 26 -5.75 13.87 -5.73
CA CYS A 26 -4.49 13.30 -6.24
C CYS A 26 -4.11 12.09 -5.38
N GLY A 27 -4.99 11.11 -5.29
CA GLY A 27 -4.70 9.80 -4.75
C GLY A 27 -4.09 8.98 -5.88
N GLY A 28 -2.80 8.70 -5.82
CA GLY A 28 -2.18 7.74 -6.73
C GLY A 28 -2.84 6.35 -6.59
N GLU A 29 -2.43 5.39 -7.40
CA GLU A 29 -2.98 4.01 -7.38
C GLU A 29 -2.93 3.38 -5.98
N ALA A 30 -1.96 3.78 -5.14
CA ALA A 30 -1.87 3.34 -3.74
C ALA A 30 -3.11 3.68 -2.90
N ALA A 31 -3.78 4.80 -3.17
CA ALA A 31 -4.96 5.22 -2.43
C ALA A 31 -6.11 4.20 -2.54
N LYS A 32 -6.18 3.45 -3.65
CA LYS A 32 -7.16 2.39 -3.87
C LYS A 32 -7.05 1.27 -2.84
N TYR A 33 -5.84 1.00 -2.36
CA TYR A 33 -5.54 -0.10 -1.43
C TYR A 33 -5.23 0.37 -0.02
N ALA A 34 -5.20 1.68 0.21
CA ALA A 34 -4.83 2.27 1.49
C ALA A 34 -5.77 1.81 2.63
N GLY A 35 -5.18 1.62 3.80
CA GLY A 35 -5.90 1.20 4.99
C GLY A 35 -5.05 0.35 5.91
N SER A 36 -5.71 -0.11 6.98
CA SER A 36 -5.17 -1.10 7.90
C SER A 36 -5.81 -2.45 7.64
N TRP A 37 -4.99 -3.47 7.55
CA TRP A 37 -5.37 -4.81 7.16
C TRP A 37 -4.81 -5.83 8.13
N SER A 38 -5.54 -6.89 8.39
CA SER A 38 -5.08 -7.99 9.21
C SER A 38 -5.30 -9.34 8.54
N ARG A 39 -4.46 -10.30 8.90
CA ARG A 39 -4.52 -11.66 8.39
C ARG A 39 -3.98 -12.62 9.44
N ASP A 40 -4.71 -13.70 9.69
CA ASP A 40 -4.22 -14.76 10.57
C ASP A 40 -3.27 -15.71 9.82
N LEU A 41 -2.11 -15.93 10.40
CA LEU A 41 -1.24 -17.02 10.01
C LEU A 41 -1.58 -18.23 10.86
N THR A 42 -1.97 -19.32 10.24
CA THR A 42 -2.40 -20.54 10.93
C THR A 42 -1.39 -20.98 11.98
N GLY A 43 -1.77 -20.89 13.25
CA GLY A 43 -0.93 -21.28 14.39
C GLY A 43 0.22 -20.31 14.74
N GLU A 44 0.33 -19.18 14.08
CA GLU A 44 1.42 -18.21 14.29
C GLU A 44 0.95 -16.85 14.85
N GLY A 45 -0.33 -16.57 14.73
CA GLY A 45 -0.92 -15.29 15.15
C GLY A 45 -1.25 -14.38 13.97
N ALA A 46 -1.69 -13.16 14.28
CA ALA A 46 -2.11 -12.20 13.28
C ALA A 46 -0.95 -11.35 12.78
N VAL A 47 -0.85 -11.22 11.47
CA VAL A 47 -0.03 -10.20 10.79
C VAL A 47 -0.90 -8.97 10.57
N GLN A 48 -0.35 -7.81 10.83
CA GLN A 48 -0.99 -6.53 10.52
C GLN A 48 -0.22 -5.80 9.43
N MET A 49 -0.93 -5.17 8.53
CA MET A 49 -0.37 -4.36 7.45
C MET A 49 -1.00 -2.99 7.46
N SER A 50 -0.19 -1.96 7.43
CA SER A 50 -0.61 -0.59 7.19
C SER A 50 -0.13 -0.16 5.81
N LEU A 51 -1.04 0.31 4.98
CA LEU A 51 -0.74 0.82 3.65
C LEU A 51 -1.25 2.25 3.53
N ALA A 52 -0.33 3.18 3.41
CA ALA A 52 -0.66 4.58 3.27
C ALA A 52 -1.00 4.95 1.81
N SER A 53 -1.79 5.99 1.63
CA SER A 53 -2.20 6.48 0.29
C SER A 53 -1.03 6.96 -0.57
N ASN A 54 0.10 7.30 0.06
CA ASN A 54 1.34 7.66 -0.63
C ASN A 54 2.24 6.47 -0.99
N GLY A 55 1.80 5.23 -0.69
CA GLY A 55 2.54 4.00 -0.93
C GLY A 55 3.44 3.54 0.21
N GLY A 56 3.50 4.26 1.34
CA GLY A 56 4.19 3.77 2.54
C GLY A 56 3.55 2.48 3.03
N MET A 57 4.33 1.45 3.30
CA MET A 57 3.83 0.14 3.72
C MET A 57 4.62 -0.38 4.90
N GLU A 58 3.91 -0.82 5.93
CA GLU A 58 4.47 -1.43 7.12
C GLU A 58 3.78 -2.76 7.42
N LEU A 59 4.56 -3.74 7.83
CA LEU A 59 4.10 -5.05 8.25
C LEU A 59 4.54 -5.31 9.68
N MET A 60 3.59 -5.63 10.54
CA MET A 60 3.83 -6.11 11.90
C MET A 60 3.59 -7.63 11.92
N LEU A 61 4.65 -8.37 12.18
CA LEU A 61 4.61 -9.83 12.26
C LEU A 61 4.25 -10.28 13.68
N PRO A 62 3.59 -11.44 13.83
CA PRO A 62 3.22 -11.93 15.16
C PRO A 62 4.45 -12.33 15.96
N SER A 63 4.46 -11.95 17.24
CA SER A 63 5.40 -12.41 18.27
C SER A 63 4.74 -13.56 19.06
N PRO A 64 5.44 -14.57 19.59
CA PRO A 64 6.88 -14.71 19.74
C PRO A 64 7.58 -15.55 18.63
N ARG A 65 6.85 -16.07 17.67
CA ARG A 65 7.45 -16.93 16.62
C ARG A 65 8.43 -16.19 15.72
N TRP A 66 8.29 -14.89 15.71
CA TRP A 66 9.16 -13.94 15.02
C TRP A 66 9.82 -12.99 16.06
N PRO A 67 10.57 -13.54 17.05
CA PRO A 67 11.09 -12.73 18.16
C PRO A 67 11.98 -11.58 17.73
N ASP A 68 12.57 -11.72 16.58
CA ASP A 68 13.34 -10.67 15.93
C ASP A 68 12.54 -10.00 14.80
N SER A 69 11.23 -10.17 14.77
CA SER A 69 10.40 -9.57 13.77
C SER A 69 10.46 -8.07 13.91
N VAL A 70 11.32 -7.56 13.14
CA VAL A 70 11.32 -6.15 12.84
C VAL A 70 10.15 -5.93 11.92
N ASP A 71 9.38 -4.91 12.19
CA ASP A 71 8.41 -4.40 11.26
C ASP A 71 9.07 -4.28 9.88
N MET A 72 8.51 -4.93 8.88
CA MET A 72 8.96 -4.73 7.53
C MET A 72 8.38 -3.40 7.04
N LYS A 73 9.26 -2.46 6.76
CA LYS A 73 8.91 -1.14 6.22
C LYS A 73 9.41 -1.00 4.80
N GLY A 74 8.66 -0.31 3.99
CA GLY A 74 9.06 -0.05 2.62
C GLY A 74 8.04 0.76 1.85
N ARG A 75 8.19 0.75 0.54
CA ARG A 75 7.27 1.38 -0.38
C ARG A 75 6.59 0.37 -1.27
N ALA A 76 5.29 0.52 -1.37
CA ALA A 76 4.45 -0.16 -2.33
C ALA A 76 4.23 0.75 -3.54
N ASN A 77 4.67 0.31 -4.69
CA ASN A 77 4.40 0.96 -5.97
C ASN A 77 3.40 0.08 -6.73
N PHE A 78 2.46 0.70 -7.39
CA PHE A 78 1.41 -0.02 -8.10
C PHE A 78 1.48 0.27 -9.60
N LYS A 79 1.26 -0.78 -10.38
CA LYS A 79 1.03 -0.70 -11.83
C LYS A 79 -0.18 -1.56 -12.15
N GLY A 80 -1.35 -0.94 -12.25
CA GLY A 80 -2.60 -1.68 -12.34
C GLY A 80 -2.83 -2.57 -11.12
N ASP A 81 -2.92 -3.86 -11.33
CA ASP A 81 -3.07 -4.88 -10.28
C ASP A 81 -1.74 -5.42 -9.73
N THR A 82 -0.62 -4.89 -10.19
CA THR A 82 0.70 -5.33 -9.73
C THR A 82 1.23 -4.42 -8.64
N LEU A 83 1.44 -4.99 -7.46
CA LEU A 83 2.15 -4.40 -6.34
C LEU A 83 3.64 -4.71 -6.48
N ILE A 84 4.48 -3.68 -6.49
CA ILE A 84 5.93 -3.79 -6.40
C ILE A 84 6.35 -3.27 -5.04
N PHE A 85 6.80 -4.15 -4.17
CA PHE A 85 7.28 -3.79 -2.85
C PHE A 85 8.79 -3.62 -2.85
N LYS A 86 9.24 -2.45 -2.43
CA LYS A 86 10.64 -2.13 -2.23
C LYS A 86 10.89 -1.92 -0.74
N ALA A 87 11.70 -2.80 -0.15
CA ALA A 87 12.03 -2.71 1.26
C ALA A 87 12.88 -1.47 1.57
N ASP A 88 12.63 -0.84 2.72
CA ASP A 88 13.51 0.16 3.30
C ASP A 88 14.74 -0.53 3.89
N THR A 89 15.90 -0.22 3.36
CA THR A 89 17.17 -0.82 3.77
C THR A 89 17.56 -0.50 5.21
N ALA A 90 17.05 0.59 5.75
CA ALA A 90 17.36 1.01 7.12
C ALA A 90 16.56 0.24 8.18
N SER A 91 15.42 -0.35 7.82
CA SER A 91 14.48 -0.92 8.79
C SER A 91 14.00 -2.35 8.46
N SER A 92 14.41 -2.92 7.34
CA SER A 92 13.94 -4.24 6.88
C SER A 92 15.02 -5.30 6.88
N ARG A 93 14.69 -6.49 7.36
CA ARG A 93 15.56 -7.67 7.24
C ARG A 93 15.68 -8.19 5.82
N CYS A 94 14.66 -7.97 5.01
CA CYS A 94 14.62 -8.39 3.63
C CYS A 94 15.15 -7.28 2.71
N GLN A 95 16.41 -6.96 2.83
CA GLN A 95 17.10 -5.92 2.05
C GLN A 95 17.47 -6.38 0.64
N THR A 96 16.68 -7.23 0.07
CA THR A 96 16.92 -7.82 -1.25
C THR A 96 16.12 -7.09 -2.31
N ALA A 97 16.25 -7.57 -3.55
CA ALA A 97 15.56 -7.02 -4.70
C ALA A 97 14.05 -6.81 -4.47
N ASP A 98 13.47 -5.91 -5.24
CA ASP A 98 12.05 -5.65 -5.24
C ASP A 98 11.25 -6.94 -5.46
N ALA A 99 10.17 -7.11 -4.71
CA ALA A 99 9.26 -8.23 -4.89
C ALA A 99 7.98 -7.77 -5.58
N ARG A 100 7.41 -8.66 -6.38
CA ARG A 100 6.19 -8.42 -7.14
C ARG A 100 5.08 -9.34 -6.69
N TYR A 101 3.89 -8.77 -6.60
CA TYR A 101 2.66 -9.46 -6.21
C TYR A 101 1.51 -8.97 -7.06
N ILE A 102 0.52 -9.80 -7.26
CA ILE A 102 -0.78 -9.36 -7.78
C ILE A 102 -1.66 -8.98 -6.59
N ILE A 103 -2.31 -7.86 -6.68
CA ILE A 103 -3.18 -7.35 -5.65
C ILE A 103 -4.57 -7.02 -6.22
N SER A 104 -5.60 -7.44 -5.52
CA SER A 104 -6.97 -7.05 -5.81
C SER A 104 -7.70 -6.71 -4.53
N ARG A 105 -8.73 -5.88 -4.63
CA ARG A 105 -9.53 -5.45 -3.49
C ARG A 105 -11.01 -5.62 -3.82
N THR A 106 -11.73 -6.22 -2.89
CA THR A 106 -13.16 -6.07 -2.71
C THR A 106 -13.42 -5.13 -1.53
N ASP A 107 -14.65 -4.86 -1.14
CA ASP A 107 -14.95 -3.81 -0.15
C ASP A 107 -14.13 -3.91 1.14
N ASP A 108 -14.12 -5.08 1.78
CA ASP A 108 -13.48 -5.32 3.07
C ASP A 108 -12.34 -6.34 3.01
N GLU A 109 -12.00 -6.80 1.83
CA GLU A 109 -10.93 -7.78 1.63
C GLU A 109 -9.89 -7.31 0.63
N LEU A 110 -8.67 -7.68 0.90
CA LEU A 110 -7.53 -7.48 0.02
C LEU A 110 -6.90 -8.85 -0.26
N HIS A 111 -6.75 -9.18 -1.52
CA HIS A 111 -6.11 -10.43 -1.93
C HIS A 111 -4.74 -10.14 -2.53
N ILE A 112 -3.72 -10.78 -1.98
CA ILE A 112 -2.34 -10.67 -2.47
C ILE A 112 -1.85 -12.05 -2.90
N ALA A 113 -1.45 -12.17 -4.15
CA ALA A 113 -0.88 -13.38 -4.73
C ALA A 113 0.58 -13.15 -5.15
N GLY A 114 1.42 -14.14 -4.97
CA GLY A 114 2.82 -14.06 -5.36
C GLY A 114 3.00 -14.19 -6.87
N VAL A 115 3.92 -13.42 -7.43
CA VAL A 115 4.35 -13.52 -8.83
C VAL A 115 5.85 -13.80 -8.86
N GLY A 116 6.21 -14.95 -9.44
CA GLY A 116 7.61 -15.34 -9.51
C GLY A 116 8.20 -15.70 -8.13
N MET A 117 9.53 -15.59 -8.02
CA MET A 117 10.25 -15.87 -6.78
C MET A 117 10.49 -14.56 -6.01
N ASP A 118 10.15 -14.56 -4.73
CA ASP A 118 10.63 -13.58 -3.78
C ASP A 118 11.82 -14.19 -3.04
N SER A 119 12.98 -13.54 -3.14
CA SER A 119 14.18 -13.99 -2.45
C SER A 119 14.07 -13.92 -0.92
N CYS A 120 13.10 -13.16 -0.42
CA CYS A 120 12.74 -13.13 0.99
C CYS A 120 11.52 -14.01 1.27
N GLY A 121 11.74 -15.28 1.60
CA GLY A 121 10.65 -16.23 1.85
C GLY A 121 9.72 -15.82 2.99
N GLY A 122 10.25 -15.20 4.03
CA GLY A 122 9.45 -14.66 5.13
C GLY A 122 8.49 -13.57 4.71
N ARG A 123 8.94 -12.65 3.85
CA ARG A 123 8.10 -11.59 3.28
C ARG A 123 6.98 -12.18 2.43
N ARG A 124 7.29 -13.13 1.57
CA ARG A 124 6.30 -13.81 0.75
C ARG A 124 5.26 -14.51 1.61
N ALA A 125 5.68 -15.26 2.62
CA ALA A 125 4.79 -15.97 3.53
C ALA A 125 3.86 -15.01 4.29
N ALA A 126 4.37 -13.86 4.70
CA ALA A 126 3.59 -12.84 5.38
C ALA A 126 2.58 -12.14 4.45
N LEU A 127 2.98 -11.82 3.22
CA LEU A 127 2.17 -11.00 2.31
C LEU A 127 1.10 -11.79 1.56
N VAL A 128 1.41 -12.98 1.07
CA VAL A 128 0.50 -13.75 0.21
C VAL A 128 -0.68 -14.30 0.98
N GLY A 129 -1.87 -13.95 0.55
CA GLY A 129 -3.14 -14.43 1.12
C GLY A 129 -4.24 -13.38 1.10
N THR A 130 -5.28 -13.67 1.84
CA THR A 130 -6.44 -12.78 2.02
C THR A 130 -6.30 -12.00 3.30
N TRP A 131 -6.51 -10.72 3.20
CA TRP A 131 -6.45 -9.74 4.28
C TRP A 131 -7.83 -9.14 4.51
N THR A 132 -8.22 -8.98 5.75
CA THR A 132 -9.46 -8.32 6.13
C THR A 132 -9.16 -6.93 6.67
N LYS A 133 -10.05 -6.00 6.46
CA LYS A 133 -9.93 -4.65 6.98
C LYS A 133 -9.98 -4.67 8.51
N SER A 134 -9.01 -3.98 9.13
CA SER A 134 -8.93 -3.84 10.61
C SER A 134 -9.64 -2.58 11.06
#